data_23ceb5c618085a35215e16b5d921d1b8
#
_entry.id   23ceb5c618085a35215e16b5d921d1b8
#
_cell.length_a   1.000
_cell.length_b   1.000
_cell.length_c   1.000
_cell.angle_alpha   90.00
_cell.angle_beta   90.00
_cell.angle_gamma   90.00
#
_symmetry.space_group_name_H-M   'P 1'
#
loop_
_entity.id
_entity.type
_entity.pdbx_description
1 polymer ?
#
loop_
_entity_poly.entity_id
_entity_poly.type
_entity_poly.pdbx_seq_one_letter_code
_entity_poly.pdbx_strand_id
1 'polypeptide(L)'
;MSLPALRRLTHTTPRTLARIPVVSRFPLRTASIPTTAAPRASHFSNMAARQSAAPPASTDRPYDPEIQDMASYIHQYNVDSDLAFDTARLVFLDTLGCGLEALKFKECAKLLGPVVDGTVVPNGTRVPGTPYQLDPVNGAFNIGAMIRWLDYNDCWLAAEWGHPSDNLGGILAVADWISRTNRAGGNVGQGKIVKVHEVLEAMIKAHEIQGVLALENSFNKVGLDHVVLVKVATTAVVAKMLGLSEKQTADAITQAWVDGQSLRTYRHSPNTMSRKSWAAGDACQRAVNLVLKVQKGEGGLHTVLSAPVWGFYDVLFKGKKFQYQRPYGSYVMENVLFKVSYPAEFHSQTAIEAAQKINKKLAAMGKSAKDIKEIINRTHEACIRIIDKQFKAMDNFADRDHCVQYMVATMLAFNRLTANDYADGSEAATSPLVEDLRKRIRCVEDEQFTKDYHDPSKRTIPNALTVILNDGTVLEEVVVEAPLGHRLRREEAKPEILAKYKRHLQAHFDQARIDQLVNLGNDRKQLENYDVDQYVDLYVTDKMVPSA
;
A
#
# COMPACT_ATOMS: atom_id res chain seq x y z
N MET A 1 52.41 -41.13 -19.70
CA MET A 1 52.37 -42.35 -18.87
C MET A 1 50.99 -42.38 -18.19
N SER A 2 50.16 -43.22 -18.69
CA SER A 2 49.21 -44.20 -18.14
C SER A 2 48.07 -43.69 -17.21
N LEU A 3 46.89 -43.66 -17.78
CA LEU A 3 45.59 -44.00 -17.14
C LEU A 3 45.60 -45.43 -16.59
N PRO A 4 44.73 -45.79 -15.62
CA PRO A 4 43.62 -46.67 -15.96
C PRO A 4 42.29 -46.24 -15.31
N ALA A 5 41.20 -46.29 -15.96
CA ALA A 5 40.30 -47.39 -16.43
C ALA A 5 39.06 -47.59 -15.50
N LEU A 6 37.93 -47.36 -16.13
CA LEU A 6 36.57 -47.78 -15.86
C LEU A 6 36.29 -48.93 -14.89
N ARG A 7 35.23 -48.77 -14.04
CA ARG A 7 34.28 -49.87 -13.84
C ARG A 7 32.83 -49.35 -13.75
N ARG A 8 32.05 -49.78 -14.71
CA ARG A 8 30.57 -49.83 -14.71
C ARG A 8 30.11 -50.88 -13.71
N LEU A 9 29.07 -50.60 -12.97
CA LEU A 9 28.15 -51.64 -12.49
C LEU A 9 26.71 -51.12 -12.62
N THR A 10 26.04 -51.69 -13.54
CA THR A 10 24.59 -51.72 -13.73
C THR A 10 24.00 -52.74 -12.74
N HIS A 11 22.97 -52.33 -11.99
CA HIS A 11 21.89 -53.27 -11.61
C HIS A 11 20.62 -52.47 -11.30
N THR A 12 19.69 -52.66 -12.17
CA THR A 12 18.27 -52.36 -12.07
C THR A 12 17.58 -53.39 -11.21
N THR A 13 16.75 -52.99 -10.29
CA THR A 13 15.58 -53.76 -9.87
C THR A 13 14.42 -52.84 -9.55
N PRO A 14 13.20 -53.16 -10.03
CA PRO A 14 12.04 -52.29 -9.83
C PRO A 14 11.39 -52.56 -8.48
N ARG A 15 11.12 -51.47 -7.71
CA ARG A 15 10.28 -51.56 -6.52
C ARG A 15 8.80 -51.51 -6.90
N THR A 16 8.15 -52.61 -6.61
CA THR A 16 6.72 -52.91 -6.61
C THR A 16 5.89 -51.81 -5.97
N LEU A 17 4.92 -51.27 -6.68
CA LEU A 17 3.83 -50.45 -6.17
C LEU A 17 2.91 -51.32 -5.29
N ALA A 18 2.83 -50.99 -4.01
CA ALA A 18 1.85 -51.57 -3.08
C ALA A 18 0.45 -51.02 -3.41
N ARG A 19 -0.47 -51.91 -3.72
CA ARG A 19 -1.89 -51.64 -3.96
C ARG A 19 -2.55 -51.26 -2.62
N ILE A 20 -3.24 -50.13 -2.58
CA ILE A 20 -4.18 -49.74 -1.54
C ILE A 20 -5.47 -50.52 -1.72
N PRO A 21 -6.06 -51.16 -0.69
CA PRO A 21 -7.30 -51.91 -0.86
C PRO A 21 -8.50 -51.01 -1.02
N VAL A 22 -9.32 -51.33 -2.02
CA VAL A 22 -10.63 -50.76 -2.29
C VAL A 22 -11.60 -51.21 -1.20
N VAL A 23 -12.14 -50.28 -0.44
CA VAL A 23 -13.20 -50.55 0.56
C VAL A 23 -14.52 -50.70 -0.17
N SER A 24 -15.17 -51.82 0.10
CA SER A 24 -16.40 -52.34 -0.46
C SER A 24 -17.61 -51.43 -0.29
N ARG A 25 -18.45 -51.41 -1.33
CA ARG A 25 -19.78 -50.79 -1.39
C ARG A 25 -20.72 -51.35 -0.32
N PHE A 26 -21.37 -50.43 0.41
CA PHE A 26 -22.58 -50.75 1.19
C PHE A 26 -23.81 -50.77 0.29
N PRO A 27 -24.76 -51.71 0.44
CA PRO A 27 -25.98 -51.76 -0.35
C PRO A 27 -27.03 -50.77 0.18
N LEU A 28 -27.61 -50.02 -0.75
CA LEU A 28 -28.82 -49.22 -0.52
C LEU A 28 -30.00 -50.17 -0.25
N ARG A 29 -30.55 -50.10 0.97
CA ARG A 29 -31.87 -50.67 1.27
C ARG A 29 -32.92 -49.64 0.88
N THR A 30 -33.75 -50.00 -0.08
CA THR A 30 -35.03 -49.36 -0.38
C THR A 30 -36.03 -49.76 0.69
N ALA A 31 -36.50 -48.79 1.48
CA ALA A 31 -37.66 -48.97 2.34
C ALA A 31 -38.91 -48.42 1.65
N SER A 32 -39.84 -49.31 1.38
CA SER A 32 -41.18 -49.02 0.86
C SER A 32 -42.05 -48.33 1.90
N ILE A 33 -42.72 -47.24 1.50
CA ILE A 33 -43.73 -46.51 2.28
C ILE A 33 -45.06 -47.19 2.14
N PRO A 34 -45.76 -47.53 3.23
CA PRO A 34 -47.17 -47.90 3.13
C PRO A 34 -48.07 -46.65 3.20
N THR A 35 -48.94 -46.50 2.21
CA THR A 35 -50.10 -45.60 2.25
C THR A 35 -51.20 -46.25 3.05
N THR A 36 -51.79 -45.48 3.96
CA THR A 36 -53.20 -45.30 4.34
C THR A 36 -53.37 -45.00 5.82
N ALA A 37 -53.97 -43.86 6.13
CA ALA A 37 -55.21 -43.71 6.91
C ALA A 37 -55.43 -42.24 7.30
N ALA A 38 -56.68 -41.83 7.20
CA ALA A 38 -57.24 -40.51 7.37
C ALA A 38 -57.27 -40.02 8.85
N PRO A 39 -57.67 -38.76 9.11
CA PRO A 39 -57.13 -37.96 10.21
C PRO A 39 -57.93 -38.16 11.51
N ARG A 40 -57.19 -38.27 12.62
CA ARG A 40 -57.76 -37.99 13.96
C ARG A 40 -57.36 -36.57 14.36
N ALA A 41 -58.36 -35.70 14.53
CA ALA A 41 -58.20 -34.43 15.18
C ALA A 41 -57.73 -34.67 16.64
N SER A 42 -56.56 -34.18 16.97
CA SER A 42 -56.10 -34.05 18.35
C SER A 42 -55.91 -32.60 18.69
N HIS A 43 -56.55 -32.19 19.76
CA HIS A 43 -56.53 -30.91 20.41
C HIS A 43 -55.10 -30.37 20.52
N PHE A 44 -54.76 -29.34 19.73
CA PHE A 44 -53.68 -28.42 20.08
C PHE A 44 -54.26 -27.41 21.09
N SER A 45 -53.97 -27.61 22.35
CA SER A 45 -54.16 -26.61 23.38
C SER A 45 -53.43 -25.33 22.96
N ASN A 46 -54.15 -24.21 23.06
CA ASN A 46 -53.62 -22.86 23.00
C ASN A 46 -52.56 -22.66 24.11
N MET A 47 -51.33 -23.06 23.87
CA MET A 47 -50.20 -22.38 24.47
C MET A 47 -49.97 -21.12 23.62
N ALA A 48 -50.56 -20.02 24.06
CA ALA A 48 -50.16 -18.70 23.65
C ALA A 48 -48.63 -18.66 23.84
N ALA A 49 -47.89 -18.74 22.72
CA ALA A 49 -46.48 -18.43 22.68
C ALA A 49 -46.36 -17.00 23.23
N ARG A 50 -45.94 -16.86 24.48
CA ARG A 50 -45.29 -15.64 24.90
C ARG A 50 -44.12 -15.50 23.93
N GLN A 51 -44.32 -14.72 22.87
CA GLN A 51 -43.21 -14.05 22.20
C GLN A 51 -42.56 -13.24 23.32
N SER A 52 -41.52 -13.80 23.93
CA SER A 52 -40.55 -12.98 24.62
C SER A 52 -40.03 -12.07 23.52
N ALA A 53 -40.54 -10.83 23.50
CA ALA A 53 -39.92 -9.79 22.75
C ALA A 53 -38.42 -9.88 23.13
N ALA A 54 -37.57 -10.19 22.16
CA ALA A 54 -36.15 -10.05 22.36
C ALA A 54 -35.94 -8.65 22.99
N PRO A 55 -35.17 -8.52 24.07
CA PRO A 55 -34.92 -7.21 24.63
C PRO A 55 -34.50 -6.32 23.46
N PRO A 56 -35.05 -5.08 23.37
CA PRO A 56 -34.68 -4.18 22.28
C PRO A 56 -33.17 -4.18 22.24
N ALA A 57 -32.59 -4.54 21.09
CA ALA A 57 -31.17 -4.43 20.85
C ALA A 57 -30.82 -3.02 21.31
N SER A 58 -29.96 -2.87 22.32
CA SER A 58 -29.68 -1.57 22.92
C SER A 58 -28.86 -0.80 21.86
N THR A 59 -29.59 -0.14 20.96
CA THR A 59 -29.06 0.68 19.87
C THR A 59 -28.42 1.99 20.38
N ASP A 60 -28.51 2.24 21.70
CA ASP A 60 -28.07 3.48 22.34
C ASP A 60 -26.77 3.38 23.15
N ARG A 61 -26.02 2.30 22.99
CA ARG A 61 -24.69 2.28 23.60
C ARG A 61 -23.74 3.14 22.77
N PRO A 62 -22.94 4.03 23.41
CA PRO A 62 -21.94 4.79 22.68
C PRO A 62 -20.85 3.85 22.14
N TYR A 63 -20.29 4.22 21.01
CA TYR A 63 -19.05 3.59 20.51
C TYR A 63 -17.85 4.07 21.33
N ASP A 64 -16.72 3.37 21.19
CA ASP A 64 -15.42 3.92 21.63
C ASP A 64 -15.24 5.35 21.09
N PRO A 65 -14.75 6.30 21.90
CA PRO A 65 -14.62 7.71 21.49
C PRO A 65 -13.87 7.88 20.17
N GLU A 66 -12.81 7.12 19.98
CA GLU A 66 -11.97 7.15 18.77
C GLU A 66 -12.77 6.80 17.51
N ILE A 67 -13.73 5.91 17.62
CA ILE A 67 -14.63 5.53 16.52
C ILE A 67 -15.63 6.64 16.21
N GLN A 68 -16.20 7.26 17.26
CA GLN A 68 -17.10 8.39 17.11
C GLN A 68 -16.41 9.59 16.47
N ASP A 69 -15.20 9.92 16.94
CA ASP A 69 -14.41 11.03 16.40
C ASP A 69 -14.10 10.85 14.92
N MET A 70 -13.71 9.62 14.50
CA MET A 70 -13.47 9.33 13.09
C MET A 70 -14.76 9.46 12.25
N ALA A 71 -15.87 8.90 12.70
CA ALA A 71 -17.14 8.97 11.97
C ALA A 71 -17.64 10.41 11.86
N SER A 72 -17.57 11.16 12.96
CA SER A 72 -17.94 12.58 13.00
C SER A 72 -17.06 13.42 12.07
N TYR A 73 -15.74 13.24 12.14
CA TYR A 73 -14.81 13.92 11.24
C TYR A 73 -15.16 13.69 9.75
N ILE A 74 -15.44 12.46 9.37
CA ILE A 74 -15.78 12.12 7.98
C ILE A 74 -17.04 12.85 7.52
N HIS A 75 -18.05 12.98 8.37
CA HIS A 75 -19.34 13.55 8.02
C HIS A 75 -19.42 15.06 8.18
N GLN A 76 -18.78 15.60 9.20
CA GLN A 76 -18.99 16.99 9.63
C GLN A 76 -17.85 17.95 9.23
N TYR A 77 -16.61 17.44 9.07
CA TYR A 77 -15.51 18.30 8.67
C TYR A 77 -15.58 18.64 7.18
N ASN A 78 -15.54 19.94 6.87
CA ASN A 78 -15.40 20.45 5.50
C ASN A 78 -13.94 20.84 5.28
N VAL A 79 -13.35 20.30 4.23
CA VAL A 79 -11.98 20.66 3.85
C VAL A 79 -12.03 22.01 3.12
N ASP A 80 -11.38 23.01 3.70
CA ASP A 80 -11.31 24.37 3.13
C ASP A 80 -9.87 24.82 2.78
N SER A 81 -8.89 23.96 3.00
CA SER A 81 -7.47 24.24 2.74
C SER A 81 -7.12 24.09 1.26
N ASP A 82 -6.83 25.20 0.60
CA ASP A 82 -6.31 25.22 -0.78
C ASP A 82 -4.98 24.45 -0.91
N LEU A 83 -4.12 24.52 0.12
CA LEU A 83 -2.87 23.77 0.16
C LEU A 83 -3.12 22.27 0.18
N ALA A 84 -4.12 21.81 0.96
CA ALA A 84 -4.47 20.40 1.02
C ALA A 84 -4.98 19.89 -0.35
N PHE A 85 -5.85 20.63 -1.04
CA PHE A 85 -6.33 20.25 -2.36
C PHE A 85 -5.23 20.28 -3.42
N ASP A 86 -4.34 21.29 -3.41
CA ASP A 86 -3.20 21.32 -4.34
C ASP A 86 -2.24 20.16 -4.12
N THR A 87 -1.99 19.83 -2.85
CA THR A 87 -1.13 18.69 -2.52
C THR A 87 -1.83 17.38 -2.89
N ALA A 88 -3.13 17.23 -2.60
CA ALA A 88 -3.90 16.04 -2.96
C ALA A 88 -3.91 15.80 -4.47
N ARG A 89 -4.03 16.87 -5.28
CA ARG A 89 -3.89 16.79 -6.73
C ARG A 89 -2.54 16.20 -7.15
N LEU A 90 -1.46 16.71 -6.59
CA LEU A 90 -0.12 16.20 -6.90
C LEU A 90 0.06 14.72 -6.45
N VAL A 91 -0.42 14.38 -5.25
CA VAL A 91 -0.41 13.00 -4.75
C VAL A 91 -1.23 12.08 -5.65
N PHE A 92 -2.40 12.52 -6.09
CA PHE A 92 -3.28 11.77 -6.98
C PHE A 92 -2.60 11.43 -8.31
N LEU A 93 -2.02 12.43 -8.99
CA LEU A 93 -1.32 12.23 -10.26
C LEU A 93 -0.07 11.35 -10.09
N ASP A 94 0.75 11.64 -9.09
CA ASP A 94 1.95 10.86 -8.78
C ASP A 94 1.62 9.39 -8.51
N THR A 95 0.59 9.15 -7.72
CA THR A 95 0.14 7.81 -7.32
C THR A 95 -0.39 7.01 -8.50
N LEU A 96 -1.21 7.62 -9.36
CA LEU A 96 -1.66 6.99 -10.61
C LEU A 96 -0.49 6.66 -11.53
N GLY A 97 0.46 7.61 -11.66
CA GLY A 97 1.69 7.37 -12.41
C GLY A 97 2.49 6.19 -11.89
N CYS A 98 2.65 6.07 -10.55
CA CYS A 98 3.33 4.93 -9.94
C CYS A 98 2.62 3.60 -10.24
N GLY A 99 1.29 3.59 -10.22
CA GLY A 99 0.50 2.42 -10.58
C GLY A 99 0.70 1.99 -12.04
N LEU A 100 0.74 2.93 -12.97
CA LEU A 100 1.01 2.65 -14.39
C LEU A 100 2.43 2.11 -14.58
N GLU A 101 3.44 2.71 -13.96
CA GLU A 101 4.83 2.24 -14.04
C GLU A 101 4.97 0.80 -13.52
N ALA A 102 4.19 0.43 -12.49
CA ALA A 102 4.19 -0.90 -11.92
C ALA A 102 3.72 -2.00 -12.91
N LEU A 103 2.91 -1.66 -13.88
CA LEU A 103 2.41 -2.61 -14.90
C LEU A 103 3.51 -3.17 -15.81
N LYS A 104 4.67 -2.53 -15.86
CA LYS A 104 5.85 -3.04 -16.58
C LYS A 104 6.46 -4.28 -15.91
N PHE A 105 6.12 -4.55 -14.66
CA PHE A 105 6.67 -5.65 -13.87
C PHE A 105 5.70 -6.83 -13.85
N LYS A 106 6.12 -7.96 -14.43
CA LYS A 106 5.30 -9.18 -14.49
C LYS A 106 4.85 -9.68 -13.12
N GLU A 107 5.66 -9.45 -12.09
CA GLU A 107 5.36 -9.83 -10.70
C GLU A 107 4.16 -9.04 -10.16
N CYS A 108 3.95 -7.81 -10.61
CA CYS A 108 2.76 -7.01 -10.34
C CYS A 108 1.60 -7.45 -11.24
N ALA A 109 1.83 -7.43 -12.53
CA ALA A 109 0.80 -7.67 -13.54
C ALA A 109 0.08 -9.02 -13.37
N LYS A 110 0.79 -10.09 -12.96
CA LYS A 110 0.22 -11.41 -12.71
C LYS A 110 -0.79 -11.47 -11.55
N LEU A 111 -0.81 -10.47 -10.67
CA LEU A 111 -1.75 -10.40 -9.53
C LEU A 111 -3.04 -9.69 -9.89
N LEU A 112 -3.07 -9.02 -11.05
CA LEU A 112 -4.19 -8.19 -11.48
C LEU A 112 -5.18 -8.99 -12.32
N GLY A 113 -6.40 -8.46 -12.39
CA GLY A 113 -7.50 -9.05 -13.13
C GLY A 113 -8.62 -9.58 -12.25
N PRO A 114 -9.62 -10.23 -12.85
CA PRO A 114 -10.72 -10.84 -12.12
C PRO A 114 -10.23 -12.08 -11.35
N VAL A 115 -10.92 -12.43 -10.26
CA VAL A 115 -10.63 -13.68 -9.51
C VAL A 115 -10.91 -14.92 -10.38
N VAL A 116 -11.91 -14.84 -11.25
CA VAL A 116 -12.23 -15.88 -12.22
C VAL A 116 -11.97 -15.31 -13.61
N ASP A 117 -11.05 -15.91 -14.35
CA ASP A 117 -10.65 -15.46 -15.68
C ASP A 117 -11.85 -15.27 -16.61
N GLY A 118 -11.83 -14.18 -17.38
CA GLY A 118 -12.89 -13.84 -18.32
C GLY A 118 -14.10 -13.14 -17.68
N THR A 119 -14.14 -12.97 -16.34
CA THR A 119 -15.21 -12.23 -15.68
C THR A 119 -15.11 -10.74 -16.00
N VAL A 120 -16.20 -10.17 -16.49
CA VAL A 120 -16.40 -8.72 -16.68
C VAL A 120 -17.66 -8.32 -15.92
N VAL A 121 -17.54 -7.32 -15.04
CA VAL A 121 -18.68 -6.82 -14.26
C VAL A 121 -19.29 -5.63 -14.99
N PRO A 122 -20.54 -5.71 -15.48
CA PRO A 122 -21.20 -4.57 -16.14
C PRO A 122 -21.22 -3.35 -15.25
N ASN A 123 -20.81 -2.19 -15.79
CA ASN A 123 -20.71 -0.92 -15.04
C ASN A 123 -19.84 -0.99 -13.77
N GLY A 124 -18.94 -1.97 -13.71
CA GLY A 124 -17.97 -2.12 -12.63
C GLY A 124 -16.81 -1.14 -12.74
N THR A 125 -15.95 -1.17 -11.73
CA THR A 125 -14.71 -0.40 -11.66
C THR A 125 -13.78 -0.74 -12.81
N ARG A 126 -13.25 0.25 -13.51
CA ARG A 126 -12.16 0.09 -14.46
C ARG A 126 -10.80 0.29 -13.78
N VAL A 127 -9.87 -0.60 -14.11
CA VAL A 127 -8.51 -0.54 -13.56
C VAL A 127 -7.60 0.21 -14.53
N PRO A 128 -7.02 1.36 -14.13
CA PRO A 128 -6.17 2.18 -15.00
C PRO A 128 -5.03 1.38 -15.64
N GLY A 129 -4.72 1.64 -16.91
CA GLY A 129 -3.65 0.98 -17.67
C GLY A 129 -3.96 -0.48 -18.06
N THR A 130 -5.20 -0.94 -17.86
CA THR A 130 -5.60 -2.34 -18.15
C THR A 130 -6.94 -2.39 -18.88
N PRO A 131 -7.31 -3.55 -19.48
CA PRO A 131 -8.65 -3.78 -20.03
C PRO A 131 -9.67 -4.21 -18.97
N TYR A 132 -9.29 -4.35 -17.72
CA TYR A 132 -10.14 -4.97 -16.70
C TYR A 132 -11.27 -4.05 -16.23
N GLN A 133 -12.47 -4.66 -16.12
CA GLN A 133 -13.66 -4.06 -15.52
C GLN A 133 -14.21 -5.02 -14.45
N LEU A 134 -14.08 -4.66 -13.19
CA LEU A 134 -14.22 -5.54 -12.03
C LEU A 134 -15.31 -5.02 -11.08
N ASP A 135 -15.76 -5.87 -10.16
CA ASP A 135 -16.49 -5.38 -8.99
C ASP A 135 -15.59 -4.46 -8.14
N PRO A 136 -16.18 -3.55 -7.33
CA PRO A 136 -15.40 -2.55 -6.60
C PRO A 136 -14.46 -3.15 -5.56
N VAL A 137 -14.71 -4.37 -5.06
CA VAL A 137 -13.85 -5.06 -4.09
C VAL A 137 -12.57 -5.52 -4.77
N ASN A 138 -12.68 -6.21 -5.91
CA ASN A 138 -11.52 -6.61 -6.71
C ASN A 138 -10.84 -5.42 -7.39
N GLY A 139 -11.60 -4.41 -7.81
CA GLY A 139 -11.07 -3.15 -8.32
C GLY A 139 -10.15 -2.47 -7.30
N ALA A 140 -10.57 -2.41 -6.04
CA ALA A 140 -9.78 -1.84 -4.95
C ALA A 140 -8.46 -2.60 -4.72
N PHE A 141 -8.47 -3.94 -4.79
CA PHE A 141 -7.24 -4.74 -4.73
C PHE A 141 -6.31 -4.41 -5.89
N ASN A 142 -6.82 -4.45 -7.12
CA ASN A 142 -6.02 -4.24 -8.33
C ASN A 142 -5.36 -2.86 -8.32
N ILE A 143 -6.14 -1.80 -8.13
CA ILE A 143 -5.62 -0.42 -8.10
C ILE A 143 -4.64 -0.24 -6.94
N GLY A 144 -4.97 -0.71 -5.73
CA GLY A 144 -4.11 -0.59 -4.57
C GLY A 144 -2.80 -1.38 -4.69
N ALA A 145 -2.83 -2.57 -5.31
CA ALA A 145 -1.63 -3.37 -5.53
C ALA A 145 -0.67 -2.69 -6.51
N MET A 146 -1.17 -2.18 -7.65
CA MET A 146 -0.32 -1.50 -8.62
C MET A 146 0.25 -0.19 -8.09
N ILE A 147 -0.52 0.60 -7.35
CA ILE A 147 -0.07 1.86 -6.74
C ILE A 147 1.14 1.62 -5.82
N ARG A 148 1.05 0.60 -4.97
CA ARG A 148 2.05 0.35 -3.92
C ARG A 148 3.23 -0.50 -4.39
N TRP A 149 3.16 -1.08 -5.60
CA TRP A 149 4.12 -2.09 -6.06
C TRP A 149 5.58 -1.64 -5.97
N LEU A 150 5.88 -0.44 -6.45
CA LEU A 150 7.25 0.06 -6.60
C LEU A 150 7.79 0.77 -5.34
N ASP A 151 6.99 0.87 -4.27
CA ASP A 151 7.36 1.72 -3.12
C ASP A 151 7.75 3.15 -3.54
N TYR A 152 7.02 3.71 -4.52
CA TYR A 152 7.35 4.98 -5.17
C TYR A 152 6.26 6.04 -5.03
N ASN A 153 5.12 5.70 -4.43
CA ASN A 153 4.08 6.63 -4.02
C ASN A 153 4.50 7.42 -2.77
N ASP A 154 3.63 8.26 -2.24
CA ASP A 154 3.91 9.15 -1.11
C ASP A 154 4.45 8.42 0.15
N CYS A 155 4.81 9.19 1.16
CA CYS A 155 5.23 8.67 2.46
C CYS A 155 4.79 9.61 3.59
N TRP A 156 4.46 9.03 4.73
CA TRP A 156 4.22 9.73 5.99
C TRP A 156 5.15 9.20 7.08
N LEU A 157 5.93 10.10 7.71
CA LEU A 157 6.86 9.77 8.79
C LEU A 157 6.27 10.20 10.14
N ALA A 158 6.14 9.24 11.05
CA ALA A 158 5.59 9.44 12.38
C ALA A 158 6.07 8.32 13.33
N ALA A 159 5.42 8.10 14.48
CA ALA A 159 5.70 6.91 15.31
C ALA A 159 5.42 5.60 14.56
N GLU A 160 4.39 5.60 13.69
CA GLU A 160 4.22 4.63 12.62
C GLU A 160 4.44 5.36 11.28
N TRP A 161 5.20 4.77 10.37
CA TRP A 161 5.34 5.28 9.00
C TRP A 161 4.47 4.49 8.03
N GLY A 162 4.04 5.14 6.95
CA GLY A 162 3.16 4.52 5.97
C GLY A 162 3.06 5.35 4.70
N HIS A 163 2.12 4.96 3.87
CA HIS A 163 1.86 5.54 2.55
C HIS A 163 0.37 5.85 2.43
N PRO A 164 -0.08 7.04 2.87
CA PRO A 164 -1.51 7.33 2.90
C PRO A 164 -2.20 7.33 1.53
N SER A 165 -1.46 7.55 0.44
CA SER A 165 -2.02 7.40 -0.92
C SER A 165 -2.42 5.95 -1.27
N ASP A 166 -2.01 4.95 -0.49
CA ASP A 166 -2.49 3.57 -0.61
C ASP A 166 -4.03 3.49 -0.55
N ASN A 167 -4.67 4.41 0.19
CA ASN A 167 -6.13 4.49 0.29
C ASN A 167 -6.82 4.77 -1.05
N LEU A 168 -6.10 5.34 -2.05
CA LEU A 168 -6.66 5.61 -3.37
C LEU A 168 -7.18 4.34 -4.05
N GLY A 169 -6.60 3.17 -3.75
CA GLY A 169 -7.09 1.89 -4.28
C GLY A 169 -8.58 1.68 -4.03
N GLY A 170 -9.04 1.87 -2.78
CA GLY A 170 -10.45 1.77 -2.43
C GLY A 170 -11.28 2.97 -2.86
N ILE A 171 -10.74 4.17 -2.71
CA ILE A 171 -11.43 5.43 -3.05
C ILE A 171 -11.77 5.48 -4.53
N LEU A 172 -10.78 5.28 -5.41
CA LEU A 172 -10.97 5.36 -6.85
C LEU A 172 -11.88 4.24 -7.37
N ALA A 173 -11.68 3.01 -6.86
CA ALA A 173 -12.50 1.87 -7.26
C ALA A 173 -13.99 2.12 -6.98
N VAL A 174 -14.32 2.65 -5.80
CA VAL A 174 -15.71 2.91 -5.41
C VAL A 174 -16.27 4.12 -6.14
N ALA A 175 -15.49 5.20 -6.29
CA ALA A 175 -15.92 6.41 -7.01
C ALA A 175 -16.26 6.11 -8.48
N ASP A 176 -15.42 5.34 -9.15
CA ASP A 176 -15.63 4.92 -10.54
C ASP A 176 -16.87 4.01 -10.68
N TRP A 177 -16.99 3.00 -9.81
CA TRP A 177 -18.16 2.11 -9.77
C TRP A 177 -19.48 2.86 -9.53
N ILE A 178 -19.53 3.77 -8.56
CA ILE A 178 -20.71 4.61 -8.29
C ILE A 178 -21.10 5.36 -9.55
N SER A 179 -20.16 6.07 -10.16
CA SER A 179 -20.42 6.93 -11.32
C SER A 179 -20.87 6.11 -12.53
N ARG A 180 -20.22 5.00 -12.85
CA ARG A 180 -20.62 4.12 -13.97
C ARG A 180 -21.99 3.52 -13.77
N THR A 181 -22.26 3.00 -12.59
CA THR A 181 -23.56 2.39 -12.25
C THR A 181 -24.68 3.42 -12.36
N ASN A 182 -24.47 4.64 -11.83
CA ASN A 182 -25.50 5.68 -11.85
C ASN A 182 -25.70 6.26 -13.27
N ARG A 183 -24.65 6.42 -14.05
CA ARG A 183 -24.74 6.81 -15.47
C ARG A 183 -25.53 5.79 -16.31
N ALA A 184 -25.47 4.53 -15.93
CA ALA A 184 -26.26 3.45 -16.55
C ALA A 184 -27.69 3.32 -16.00
N GLY A 185 -28.17 4.28 -15.17
CA GLY A 185 -29.52 4.28 -14.61
C GLY A 185 -29.66 3.55 -13.27
N GLY A 186 -28.55 3.17 -12.64
CA GLY A 186 -28.54 2.61 -11.28
C GLY A 186 -28.68 3.68 -10.19
N ASN A 187 -28.70 3.24 -8.93
CA ASN A 187 -28.79 4.12 -7.76
C ASN A 187 -27.85 3.64 -6.66
N VAL A 188 -26.56 3.96 -6.77
CA VAL A 188 -25.53 3.68 -5.78
C VAL A 188 -25.03 5.00 -5.22
N GLY A 189 -24.70 5.08 -3.93
CA GLY A 189 -24.16 6.31 -3.34
C GLY A 189 -25.06 7.52 -3.55
N GLN A 190 -26.37 7.35 -3.35
CA GLN A 190 -27.42 8.38 -3.53
C GLN A 190 -27.63 8.82 -5.01
N GLY A 191 -27.25 7.99 -5.99
CA GLY A 191 -27.53 8.23 -7.41
C GLY A 191 -26.66 9.32 -8.07
N LYS A 192 -25.63 9.84 -7.40
CA LYS A 192 -24.79 10.91 -7.92
C LYS A 192 -23.68 10.40 -8.86
N ILE A 193 -23.22 11.27 -9.75
CA ILE A 193 -21.94 11.10 -10.46
C ILE A 193 -20.85 11.76 -9.62
N VAL A 194 -19.83 11.00 -9.25
CA VAL A 194 -18.73 11.46 -8.40
C VAL A 194 -17.76 12.31 -9.23
N LYS A 195 -17.36 13.47 -8.72
CA LYS A 195 -16.33 14.31 -9.32
C LYS A 195 -14.94 13.97 -8.79
N VAL A 196 -13.89 14.30 -9.53
CA VAL A 196 -12.51 14.17 -9.03
C VAL A 196 -12.29 14.99 -7.77
N HIS A 197 -12.96 16.14 -7.60
CA HIS A 197 -12.94 16.91 -6.35
C HIS A 197 -13.29 16.06 -5.12
N GLU A 198 -14.32 15.23 -5.22
CA GLU A 198 -14.76 14.35 -4.13
C GLU A 198 -13.75 13.21 -3.85
N VAL A 199 -13.03 12.77 -4.89
CA VAL A 199 -11.90 11.82 -4.74
C VAL A 199 -10.76 12.49 -3.98
N LEU A 200 -10.39 13.73 -4.33
CA LEU A 200 -9.35 14.48 -3.62
C LEU A 200 -9.75 14.75 -2.16
N GLU A 201 -11.01 15.14 -1.89
CA GLU A 201 -11.51 15.30 -0.52
C GLU A 201 -11.41 14.00 0.27
N ALA A 202 -11.83 12.87 -0.32
CA ALA A 202 -11.73 11.55 0.32
C ALA A 202 -10.27 11.17 0.58
N MET A 203 -9.34 11.47 -0.33
CA MET A 203 -7.91 11.28 -0.12
C MET A 203 -7.40 12.12 1.05
N ILE A 204 -7.76 13.41 1.13
CA ILE A 204 -7.36 14.30 2.24
C ILE A 204 -7.82 13.70 3.57
N LYS A 205 -9.08 13.29 3.65
CA LYS A 205 -9.65 12.70 4.88
C LYS A 205 -9.03 11.34 5.24
N ALA A 206 -8.76 10.49 4.26
CA ALA A 206 -8.09 9.22 4.51
C ALA A 206 -6.64 9.42 4.98
N HIS A 207 -5.90 10.35 4.37
CA HIS A 207 -4.56 10.75 4.82
C HIS A 207 -4.58 11.20 6.28
N GLU A 208 -5.56 12.02 6.63
CA GLU A 208 -5.66 12.57 7.99
C GLU A 208 -5.95 11.49 9.03
N ILE A 209 -6.93 10.60 8.79
CA ILE A 209 -7.22 9.48 9.72
C ILE A 209 -5.98 8.61 9.90
N GLN A 210 -5.38 8.18 8.79
CA GLN A 210 -4.20 7.32 8.84
C GLN A 210 -3.01 8.01 9.52
N GLY A 211 -2.74 9.26 9.14
CA GLY A 211 -1.55 9.96 9.58
C GLY A 211 -1.63 10.48 11.01
N VAL A 212 -2.79 10.96 11.47
CA VAL A 212 -2.98 11.42 12.86
C VAL A 212 -2.88 10.25 13.84
N LEU A 213 -3.52 9.10 13.52
CA LEU A 213 -3.33 7.87 14.29
C LEU A 213 -1.85 7.45 14.35
N ALA A 214 -1.13 7.61 13.26
CA ALA A 214 0.28 7.23 13.16
C ALA A 214 1.22 8.15 13.95
N LEU A 215 0.82 9.38 14.31
CA LEU A 215 1.71 10.36 14.96
C LEU A 215 2.31 9.82 16.26
N GLU A 216 1.49 9.22 17.12
CA GLU A 216 1.91 8.76 18.46
C GLU A 216 1.80 7.24 18.64
N ASN A 217 1.15 6.53 17.71
CA ASN A 217 0.83 5.12 17.86
C ASN A 217 1.64 4.26 16.88
N SER A 218 2.58 3.48 17.44
CA SER A 218 3.45 2.63 16.63
C SER A 218 2.92 1.19 16.55
N PHE A 219 2.33 0.84 15.44
CA PHE A 219 1.81 -0.49 15.14
C PHE A 219 2.93 -1.50 14.89
N ASN A 220 4.03 -1.06 14.29
CA ASN A 220 5.19 -1.93 14.06
C ASN A 220 5.83 -2.43 15.37
N LYS A 221 5.81 -1.65 16.45
CA LYS A 221 6.34 -2.05 17.77
C LYS A 221 5.54 -3.18 18.44
N VAL A 222 4.31 -3.41 17.98
CA VAL A 222 3.47 -4.52 18.45
C VAL A 222 3.35 -5.66 17.41
N GLY A 223 4.11 -5.58 16.31
CA GLY A 223 4.18 -6.62 15.28
C GLY A 223 3.12 -6.50 14.18
N LEU A 224 2.35 -5.40 14.16
CA LEU A 224 1.37 -5.10 13.12
C LEU A 224 1.98 -4.27 11.98
N ASP A 225 1.45 -4.44 10.79
CA ASP A 225 1.83 -3.63 9.64
C ASP A 225 0.98 -2.35 9.55
N HIS A 226 1.55 -1.27 9.01
CA HIS A 226 0.85 0.02 8.87
C HIS A 226 -0.40 -0.06 7.99
N VAL A 227 -0.56 -1.08 7.16
CA VAL A 227 -1.77 -1.25 6.31
C VAL A 227 -3.05 -1.50 7.12
N VAL A 228 -2.96 -1.78 8.43
CA VAL A 228 -4.14 -1.73 9.31
C VAL A 228 -4.79 -0.36 9.28
N LEU A 229 -3.99 0.71 9.25
CA LEU A 229 -4.49 2.09 9.16
C LEU A 229 -5.06 2.41 7.77
N VAL A 230 -4.49 1.86 6.71
CA VAL A 230 -5.08 1.94 5.35
C VAL A 230 -6.48 1.33 5.34
N LYS A 231 -6.66 0.15 5.93
CA LYS A 231 -7.98 -0.50 6.01
C LYS A 231 -8.99 0.38 6.74
N VAL A 232 -8.62 0.93 7.91
CA VAL A 232 -9.51 1.77 8.73
C VAL A 232 -9.87 3.07 7.99
N ALA A 233 -8.89 3.79 7.46
CA ALA A 233 -9.10 5.06 6.78
C ALA A 233 -9.92 4.89 5.48
N THR A 234 -9.59 3.88 4.67
CA THR A 234 -10.38 3.55 3.46
C THR A 234 -11.83 3.22 3.83
N THR A 235 -12.06 2.43 4.90
CA THR A 235 -13.41 2.10 5.35
C THR A 235 -14.21 3.35 5.68
N ALA A 236 -13.63 4.29 6.42
CA ALA A 236 -14.29 5.50 6.84
C ALA A 236 -14.73 6.38 5.65
N VAL A 237 -13.83 6.62 4.69
CA VAL A 237 -14.15 7.49 3.54
C VAL A 237 -15.10 6.81 2.55
N VAL A 238 -14.93 5.51 2.29
CA VAL A 238 -15.78 4.74 1.38
C VAL A 238 -17.22 4.62 1.93
N ALA A 239 -17.40 4.52 3.24
CA ALA A 239 -18.72 4.51 3.85
C ALA A 239 -19.51 5.79 3.50
N LYS A 240 -18.91 6.96 3.66
CA LYS A 240 -19.52 8.24 3.26
C LYS A 240 -19.78 8.30 1.75
N MET A 241 -18.85 7.87 0.92
CA MET A 241 -19.01 7.85 -0.54
C MET A 241 -20.20 7.01 -0.98
N LEU A 242 -20.45 5.89 -0.31
CA LEU A 242 -21.62 5.01 -0.55
C LEU A 242 -22.92 5.52 0.08
N GLY A 243 -22.90 6.70 0.72
CA GLY A 243 -24.09 7.34 1.29
C GLY A 243 -24.51 6.78 2.64
N LEU A 244 -23.65 6.08 3.36
CA LEU A 244 -23.93 5.60 4.71
C LEU A 244 -24.05 6.79 5.68
N SER A 245 -24.91 6.67 6.68
CA SER A 245 -25.02 7.66 7.77
C SER A 245 -23.77 7.65 8.66
N GLU A 246 -23.61 8.67 9.50
CA GLU A 246 -22.52 8.75 10.49
C GLU A 246 -22.48 7.51 11.39
N LYS A 247 -23.67 7.06 11.87
CA LYS A 247 -23.78 5.81 12.65
C LYS A 247 -23.31 4.59 11.86
N GLN A 248 -23.74 4.42 10.62
CA GLN A 248 -23.33 3.31 9.78
C GLN A 248 -21.82 3.39 9.43
N THR A 249 -21.29 4.61 9.32
CA THR A 249 -19.84 4.81 9.16
C THR A 249 -19.08 4.34 10.39
N ALA A 250 -19.58 4.64 11.60
CA ALA A 250 -19.03 4.10 12.84
C ALA A 250 -19.12 2.56 12.87
N ASP A 251 -20.28 1.97 12.50
CA ASP A 251 -20.44 0.53 12.38
C ASP A 251 -19.34 -0.08 11.46
N ALA A 252 -19.15 0.49 10.29
CA ALA A 252 -18.15 0.01 9.33
C ALA A 252 -16.70 0.13 9.86
N ILE A 253 -16.36 1.24 10.51
CA ILE A 253 -15.03 1.44 11.13
C ILE A 253 -14.78 0.37 12.19
N THR A 254 -15.78 0.02 13.01
CA THR A 254 -15.63 -1.05 14.01
C THR A 254 -15.37 -2.41 13.38
N GLN A 255 -16.02 -2.71 12.25
CA GLN A 255 -15.76 -3.93 11.48
C GLN A 255 -14.30 -3.96 10.95
N ALA A 256 -13.75 -2.82 10.56
CA ALA A 256 -12.35 -2.74 10.13
C ALA A 256 -11.35 -3.01 11.28
N TRP A 257 -11.70 -2.65 12.51
CA TRP A 257 -10.84 -2.94 13.67
C TRP A 257 -10.92 -4.39 14.14
N VAL A 258 -12.05 -5.06 14.01
CA VAL A 258 -12.21 -6.47 14.41
C VAL A 258 -11.71 -7.44 13.34
N ASP A 259 -11.75 -7.06 12.07
CA ASP A 259 -11.27 -7.91 10.97
C ASP A 259 -9.76 -8.17 11.10
N GLY A 260 -9.32 -9.39 10.79
CA GLY A 260 -7.94 -9.85 10.96
C GLY A 260 -6.89 -8.83 10.52
N GLN A 261 -5.92 -8.57 11.39
CA GLN A 261 -4.90 -7.55 11.17
C GLN A 261 -3.66 -8.13 10.47
N SER A 262 -3.03 -7.33 9.61
CA SER A 262 -1.81 -7.74 8.92
C SER A 262 -0.62 -7.80 9.88
N LEU A 263 0.02 -8.97 9.99
CA LEU A 263 1.30 -9.11 10.68
C LEU A 263 2.43 -8.54 9.83
N ARG A 264 3.40 -7.90 10.49
CA ARG A 264 4.54 -7.26 9.81
C ARG A 264 5.64 -8.23 9.36
N THR A 265 5.54 -9.52 9.65
CA THR A 265 6.59 -10.50 9.40
C THR A 265 7.11 -10.52 7.96
N TYR A 266 6.23 -10.24 6.97
CA TYR A 266 6.61 -10.22 5.54
C TYR A 266 7.46 -9.01 5.11
N ARG A 267 7.81 -8.12 6.05
CA ARG A 267 8.78 -7.01 5.83
C ARG A 267 10.14 -7.27 6.45
N HIS A 268 10.31 -8.41 7.13
CA HIS A 268 11.54 -8.76 7.84
C HIS A 268 12.16 -10.04 7.30
N SER A 269 13.49 -9.97 7.02
CA SER A 269 14.27 -11.15 6.64
C SER A 269 14.19 -12.26 7.73
N PRO A 270 14.06 -13.53 7.36
CA PRO A 270 14.11 -14.08 6.00
C PRO A 270 12.75 -14.13 5.28
N ASN A 271 11.71 -13.51 5.81
CA ASN A 271 10.34 -13.62 5.30
C ASN A 271 9.95 -12.47 4.35
N THR A 272 10.90 -11.62 3.94
CA THR A 272 10.61 -10.51 3.02
C THR A 272 10.16 -11.05 1.67
N MET A 273 8.92 -10.68 1.26
CA MET A 273 8.30 -11.19 0.04
C MET A 273 7.45 -10.09 -0.62
N SER A 274 6.98 -10.37 -1.84
CA SER A 274 6.14 -9.46 -2.64
C SER A 274 4.87 -8.99 -1.93
N ARG A 275 4.38 -9.70 -0.89
CA ARG A 275 3.23 -9.26 -0.08
C ARG A 275 3.39 -7.83 0.43
N LYS A 276 4.61 -7.37 0.74
CA LYS A 276 4.84 -5.99 1.18
C LYS A 276 4.35 -4.95 0.17
N SER A 277 4.33 -5.30 -1.12
CA SER A 277 3.93 -4.43 -2.22
C SER A 277 2.42 -4.47 -2.49
N TRP A 278 1.71 -5.57 -2.21
CA TRP A 278 0.27 -5.68 -2.46
C TRP A 278 -0.61 -5.71 -1.19
N ALA A 279 0.00 -5.67 0.00
CA ALA A 279 -0.74 -5.67 1.27
C ALA A 279 -1.68 -4.45 1.41
N ALA A 280 -1.34 -3.31 0.82
CA ALA A 280 -2.21 -2.14 0.78
C ALA A 280 -3.45 -2.39 -0.08
N GLY A 281 -3.31 -3.04 -1.23
CA GLY A 281 -4.44 -3.47 -2.06
C GLY A 281 -5.37 -4.44 -1.32
N ASP A 282 -4.81 -5.43 -0.58
CA ASP A 282 -5.58 -6.32 0.28
C ASP A 282 -6.33 -5.55 1.38
N ALA A 283 -5.71 -4.52 1.97
CA ALA A 283 -6.36 -3.67 2.97
C ALA A 283 -7.53 -2.87 2.38
N CYS A 284 -7.37 -2.28 1.20
CA CYS A 284 -8.44 -1.57 0.48
C CYS A 284 -9.58 -2.50 0.08
N GLN A 285 -9.27 -3.69 -0.43
CA GLN A 285 -10.26 -4.71 -0.78
C GLN A 285 -11.13 -5.08 0.44
N ARG A 286 -10.50 -5.34 1.58
CA ARG A 286 -11.18 -5.65 2.85
C ARG A 286 -12.07 -4.49 3.29
N ALA A 287 -11.56 -3.27 3.25
CA ALA A 287 -12.31 -2.07 3.61
C ALA A 287 -13.60 -1.94 2.80
N VAL A 288 -13.52 -2.01 1.46
CA VAL A 288 -14.69 -1.93 0.58
C VAL A 288 -15.70 -3.06 0.87
N ASN A 289 -15.21 -4.30 1.04
CA ASN A 289 -16.07 -5.45 1.35
C ASN A 289 -16.82 -5.29 2.68
N LEU A 290 -16.18 -4.74 3.72
CA LEU A 290 -16.80 -4.49 5.02
C LEU A 290 -17.88 -3.41 4.94
N VAL A 291 -17.61 -2.31 4.24
CA VAL A 291 -18.60 -1.24 4.03
C VAL A 291 -19.84 -1.76 3.29
N LEU A 292 -19.65 -2.58 2.26
CA LEU A 292 -20.78 -3.18 1.52
C LEU A 292 -21.64 -4.13 2.39
N LYS A 293 -21.06 -4.77 3.42
CA LYS A 293 -21.82 -5.56 4.40
C LYS A 293 -22.68 -4.66 5.29
N VAL A 294 -22.09 -3.57 5.80
CA VAL A 294 -22.82 -2.61 6.63
C VAL A 294 -23.92 -1.92 5.81
N GLN A 295 -23.69 -1.61 4.55
CA GLN A 295 -24.71 -1.09 3.65
C GLN A 295 -25.92 -2.06 3.51
N LYS A 296 -25.69 -3.36 3.65
CA LYS A 296 -26.73 -4.40 3.64
C LYS A 296 -27.40 -4.61 5.00
N GLY A 297 -27.05 -3.83 6.01
CA GLY A 297 -27.68 -3.87 7.33
C GLY A 297 -26.87 -4.56 8.42
N GLU A 298 -25.60 -4.93 8.17
CA GLU A 298 -24.72 -5.43 9.24
C GLU A 298 -24.41 -4.30 10.24
N GLY A 299 -24.42 -4.62 11.54
CA GLY A 299 -24.18 -3.67 12.61
C GLY A 299 -22.70 -3.57 12.99
N GLY A 300 -22.41 -2.66 13.94
CA GLY A 300 -21.07 -2.44 14.50
C GLY A 300 -20.90 -3.00 15.93
N LEU A 301 -19.68 -2.88 16.43
CA LEU A 301 -19.25 -3.32 17.76
C LEU A 301 -18.88 -2.09 18.62
N HIS A 302 -19.69 -1.78 19.62
CA HIS A 302 -19.57 -0.52 20.38
C HIS A 302 -18.24 -0.35 21.11
N THR A 303 -17.60 -1.44 21.56
CA THR A 303 -16.37 -1.42 22.36
C THR A 303 -15.26 -2.23 21.70
N VAL A 304 -15.14 -2.15 20.36
CA VAL A 304 -14.17 -2.94 19.59
C VAL A 304 -12.72 -2.66 20.00
N LEU A 305 -12.44 -1.43 20.43
CA LEU A 305 -11.11 -1.03 20.91
C LEU A 305 -10.93 -1.35 22.40
N SER A 306 -11.92 -1.02 23.23
CA SER A 306 -11.77 -0.94 24.68
C SER A 306 -12.34 -2.11 25.46
N ALA A 307 -13.02 -3.10 24.83
CA ALA A 307 -13.58 -4.25 25.55
C ALA A 307 -12.47 -4.99 26.32
N PRO A 308 -12.60 -5.17 27.66
CA PRO A 308 -11.61 -5.86 28.46
C PRO A 308 -11.36 -7.28 27.91
N VAL A 309 -10.11 -7.68 27.80
CA VAL A 309 -9.63 -8.97 27.30
C VAL A 309 -9.84 -9.18 25.79
N TRP A 310 -10.92 -8.66 25.20
CA TRP A 310 -11.35 -8.97 23.82
C TRP A 310 -11.16 -7.83 22.84
N GLY A 311 -10.98 -6.61 23.32
CA GLY A 311 -10.82 -5.41 22.49
C GLY A 311 -9.40 -5.31 21.91
N PHE A 312 -9.27 -4.50 20.88
CA PHE A 312 -8.02 -4.30 20.15
C PHE A 312 -6.86 -3.87 21.06
N TYR A 313 -7.14 -3.01 22.06
CA TYR A 313 -6.11 -2.53 22.98
C TYR A 313 -5.47 -3.67 23.78
N ASP A 314 -6.28 -4.54 24.37
CA ASP A 314 -5.77 -5.65 25.19
C ASP A 314 -5.13 -6.74 24.32
N VAL A 315 -5.78 -7.11 23.22
CA VAL A 315 -5.35 -8.24 22.38
C VAL A 315 -4.10 -7.91 21.57
N LEU A 316 -4.05 -6.74 20.93
CA LEU A 316 -3.04 -6.42 19.93
C LEU A 316 -2.14 -5.23 20.31
N PHE A 317 -2.58 -4.35 21.21
CA PHE A 317 -1.85 -3.12 21.53
C PHE A 317 -1.24 -3.10 22.94
N LYS A 318 -1.12 -4.28 23.58
CA LYS A 318 -0.51 -4.45 24.92
C LYS A 318 -1.20 -3.64 26.02
N GLY A 319 -2.53 -3.49 25.93
CA GLY A 319 -3.36 -2.72 26.85
C GLY A 319 -3.23 -1.19 26.71
N LYS A 320 -2.46 -0.68 25.74
CA LYS A 320 -2.28 0.77 25.55
C LYS A 320 -3.39 1.34 24.70
N LYS A 321 -3.96 2.45 25.15
CA LYS A 321 -4.93 3.24 24.35
C LYS A 321 -4.18 4.12 23.35
N PHE A 322 -4.86 4.46 22.25
CA PHE A 322 -4.33 5.39 21.27
C PHE A 322 -4.12 6.79 21.90
N GLN A 323 -3.05 7.41 21.47
CA GLN A 323 -2.72 8.80 21.83
C GLN A 323 -2.89 9.69 20.60
N TYR A 324 -3.39 10.88 20.79
CA TYR A 324 -3.61 11.85 19.72
C TYR A 324 -2.85 13.14 20.02
N GLN A 325 -2.00 13.55 19.08
CA GLN A 325 -1.25 14.79 19.19
C GLN A 325 -2.11 16.01 18.82
N ARG A 326 -3.14 15.77 17.97
CA ARG A 326 -4.00 16.81 17.39
C ARG A 326 -5.35 16.24 16.97
N PRO A 327 -6.39 17.09 16.85
CA PRO A 327 -7.64 16.71 16.23
C PRO A 327 -7.43 16.46 14.72
N TYR A 328 -8.40 15.78 14.10
CA TYR A 328 -8.45 15.59 12.67
C TYR A 328 -8.71 16.92 11.92
N GLY A 329 -8.06 17.11 10.78
CA GLY A 329 -8.17 18.27 9.89
C GLY A 329 -7.70 17.95 8.47
N SER A 330 -6.68 18.67 7.99
CA SER A 330 -6.02 18.44 6.69
C SER A 330 -4.47 18.39 6.77
N TYR A 331 -3.96 18.36 7.99
CA TYR A 331 -2.52 18.48 8.28
C TYR A 331 -1.67 17.43 7.58
N VAL A 332 -2.13 16.20 7.52
CA VAL A 332 -1.32 15.10 6.95
C VAL A 332 -1.14 15.30 5.44
N MET A 333 -2.21 15.66 4.73
CA MET A 333 -2.10 15.95 3.30
C MET A 333 -1.20 17.15 3.02
N GLU A 334 -1.30 18.21 3.82
CA GLU A 334 -0.47 19.42 3.66
C GLU A 334 1.02 19.14 3.87
N ASN A 335 1.37 18.13 4.69
CA ASN A 335 2.73 17.83 5.09
C ASN A 335 3.26 16.48 4.57
N VAL A 336 2.48 15.76 3.77
CA VAL A 336 2.89 14.47 3.19
C VAL A 336 4.16 14.60 2.34
N LEU A 337 4.94 13.54 2.27
CA LEU A 337 6.23 13.49 1.62
C LEU A 337 6.13 12.76 0.28
N PHE A 338 6.81 13.26 -0.75
CA PHE A 338 6.87 12.62 -2.06
C PHE A 338 8.20 11.87 -2.24
N LYS A 339 8.15 10.75 -2.92
CA LYS A 339 9.33 10.11 -3.48
C LYS A 339 9.47 10.53 -4.94
N VAL A 340 10.32 11.51 -5.19
CA VAL A 340 10.41 12.13 -6.51
C VAL A 340 11.50 11.50 -7.36
N SER A 341 12.72 11.43 -6.82
CA SER A 341 13.92 11.09 -7.60
C SER A 341 14.12 9.59 -7.74
N TYR A 342 13.84 8.81 -6.69
CA TYR A 342 14.21 7.40 -6.63
C TYR A 342 13.07 6.51 -6.13
N PRO A 343 12.81 5.36 -6.77
CA PRO A 343 11.89 4.33 -6.27
C PRO A 343 12.59 3.53 -5.16
N ALA A 344 12.73 4.11 -3.98
CA ALA A 344 13.53 3.58 -2.89
C ALA A 344 12.85 3.81 -1.54
N GLU A 345 13.14 2.98 -0.58
CA GLU A 345 12.69 3.18 0.80
C GLU A 345 13.08 4.58 1.29
N PHE A 346 12.16 5.25 2.02
CA PHE A 346 12.24 6.71 2.17
C PHE A 346 13.50 7.19 2.92
N HIS A 347 13.96 6.44 3.93
CA HIS A 347 15.14 6.81 4.73
C HIS A 347 16.46 6.77 3.93
N SER A 348 16.46 6.15 2.74
CA SER A 348 17.62 6.12 1.85
C SER A 348 17.68 7.27 0.84
N GLN A 349 16.60 8.02 0.64
CA GLN A 349 16.48 9.03 -0.42
C GLN A 349 17.65 10.03 -0.42
N THR A 350 17.99 10.54 0.76
CA THR A 350 19.08 11.52 0.93
C THR A 350 20.47 10.89 0.79
N ALA A 351 20.64 9.62 1.19
CA ALA A 351 21.89 8.89 0.97
C ALA A 351 22.16 8.66 -0.53
N ILE A 352 21.11 8.35 -1.29
CA ILE A 352 21.20 8.18 -2.75
C ILE A 352 21.50 9.52 -3.43
N GLU A 353 20.87 10.62 -3.00
CA GLU A 353 21.16 11.97 -3.50
C GLU A 353 22.62 12.37 -3.18
N ALA A 354 23.11 12.06 -1.98
CA ALA A 354 24.53 12.28 -1.61
C ALA A 354 25.47 11.46 -2.50
N ALA A 355 25.16 10.18 -2.76
CA ALA A 355 25.93 9.33 -3.65
C ALA A 355 25.99 9.88 -5.09
N GLN A 356 24.88 10.41 -5.60
CA GLN A 356 24.84 11.06 -6.91
C GLN A 356 25.76 12.30 -6.97
N LYS A 357 25.79 13.10 -5.90
CA LYS A 357 26.71 14.25 -5.79
C LYS A 357 28.18 13.78 -5.72
N ILE A 358 28.45 12.68 -5.03
CA ILE A 358 29.79 12.07 -4.96
C ILE A 358 30.25 11.59 -6.35
N ASN A 359 29.38 10.98 -7.15
CA ASN A 359 29.71 10.57 -8.51
C ASN A 359 30.22 11.74 -9.36
N LYS A 360 29.61 12.93 -9.22
CA LYS A 360 30.08 14.13 -9.91
C LYS A 360 31.49 14.55 -9.43
N LYS A 361 31.75 14.47 -8.12
CA LYS A 361 33.10 14.76 -7.56
C LYS A 361 34.12 13.75 -8.06
N LEU A 362 33.81 12.45 -8.05
CA LEU A 362 34.71 11.41 -8.57
C LEU A 362 35.04 11.62 -10.05
N ALA A 363 34.03 11.87 -10.89
CA ALA A 363 34.21 12.12 -12.32
C ALA A 363 35.11 13.35 -12.58
N ALA A 364 34.95 14.43 -11.82
CA ALA A 364 35.80 15.63 -11.91
C ALA A 364 37.26 15.35 -11.55
N MET A 365 37.52 14.30 -10.74
CA MET A 365 38.86 13.86 -10.37
C MET A 365 39.43 12.77 -11.32
N GLY A 366 38.69 12.38 -12.37
CA GLY A 366 39.03 11.23 -13.22
C GLY A 366 38.97 9.88 -12.50
N LYS A 367 38.21 9.80 -11.41
CA LYS A 367 38.03 8.62 -10.57
C LYS A 367 36.60 8.02 -10.78
N SER A 368 36.38 6.83 -10.25
CA SER A 368 35.13 6.09 -10.35
C SER A 368 34.83 5.33 -9.05
N ALA A 369 33.70 4.65 -9.02
CA ALA A 369 33.30 3.78 -7.89
C ALA A 369 34.35 2.67 -7.58
N LYS A 370 35.17 2.26 -8.57
CA LYS A 370 36.26 1.26 -8.40
C LYS A 370 37.40 1.77 -7.52
N ASP A 371 37.57 3.09 -7.45
CA ASP A 371 38.62 3.73 -6.65
C ASP A 371 38.23 3.88 -5.17
N ILE A 372 37.00 3.54 -4.80
CA ILE A 372 36.47 3.67 -3.43
C ILE A 372 36.98 2.51 -2.56
N LYS A 373 37.59 2.83 -1.43
CA LYS A 373 38.05 1.89 -0.41
C LYS A 373 36.97 1.65 0.65
N GLU A 374 36.36 2.72 1.16
CA GLU A 374 35.37 2.69 2.25
C GLU A 374 34.40 3.86 2.12
N ILE A 375 33.15 3.64 2.57
CA ILE A 375 32.12 4.66 2.66
C ILE A 375 31.52 4.63 4.07
N ILE A 376 31.51 5.80 4.70
CA ILE A 376 30.84 6.00 5.98
C ILE A 376 29.54 6.76 5.72
N ASN A 377 28.41 6.15 6.04
CA ASN A 377 27.10 6.80 6.02
C ASN A 377 26.72 7.20 7.46
N ARG A 378 26.90 8.46 7.80
CA ARG A 378 26.41 9.05 9.05
C ARG A 378 24.93 9.37 8.87
N THR A 379 24.05 8.78 9.72
CA THR A 379 22.59 8.80 9.52
C THR A 379 21.85 8.76 10.85
N HIS A 380 20.51 8.78 10.81
CA HIS A 380 19.64 8.73 11.97
C HIS A 380 19.25 7.28 12.36
N GLU A 381 18.78 7.05 13.61
CA GLU A 381 18.50 5.72 14.17
C GLU A 381 17.52 4.90 13.32
N ALA A 382 16.50 5.54 12.75
CA ALA A 382 15.48 4.83 11.97
C ALA A 382 16.06 4.22 10.67
N CYS A 383 17.01 4.90 10.01
CA CYS A 383 17.72 4.34 8.85
C CYS A 383 18.48 3.07 9.25
N ILE A 384 19.23 3.13 10.35
CA ILE A 384 19.98 1.96 10.86
C ILE A 384 19.06 0.82 11.21
N ARG A 385 18.00 1.09 11.95
CA ARG A 385 17.06 0.05 12.42
C ARG A 385 16.30 -0.64 11.29
N ILE A 386 16.01 0.08 10.19
CA ILE A 386 15.10 -0.39 9.14
C ILE A 386 15.86 -0.94 7.93
N ILE A 387 16.85 -0.20 7.43
CA ILE A 387 17.47 -0.46 6.12
C ILE A 387 18.98 -0.67 6.15
N ASP A 388 19.62 -0.67 7.31
CA ASP A 388 21.02 -1.08 7.43
C ASP A 388 21.14 -2.60 7.32
N LYS A 389 21.59 -3.08 6.15
CA LYS A 389 21.67 -4.51 5.81
C LYS A 389 23.02 -4.86 5.16
N GLN A 390 24.12 -4.29 5.66
CA GLN A 390 25.46 -4.38 5.05
C GLN A 390 25.87 -5.81 4.66
N PHE A 391 25.63 -6.80 5.52
CA PHE A 391 26.05 -8.19 5.31
C PHE A 391 24.88 -9.19 5.16
N LYS A 392 23.64 -8.70 5.06
CA LYS A 392 22.49 -9.57 4.86
C LYS A 392 22.39 -10.01 3.41
N ALA A 393 21.85 -11.20 3.17
CA ALA A 393 21.55 -11.67 1.82
C ALA A 393 20.52 -10.75 1.14
N MET A 394 20.66 -10.58 -0.17
CA MET A 394 19.75 -9.84 -1.03
C MET A 394 19.03 -10.82 -1.96
N ASP A 395 18.14 -11.63 -1.37
CA ASP A 395 17.55 -12.79 -2.04
C ASP A 395 16.57 -12.42 -3.15
N ASN A 396 15.94 -11.23 -3.04
CA ASN A 396 14.93 -10.80 -4.00
C ASN A 396 14.84 -9.26 -4.06
N PHE A 397 14.03 -8.75 -5.00
CA PHE A 397 13.84 -7.30 -5.19
C PHE A 397 13.37 -6.58 -3.92
N ALA A 398 12.58 -7.26 -3.08
CA ALA A 398 12.01 -6.68 -1.87
C ALA A 398 13.04 -6.55 -0.72
N ASP A 399 14.16 -7.25 -0.78
CA ASP A 399 15.31 -7.02 0.11
C ASP A 399 16.16 -5.85 -0.37
N ARG A 400 16.36 -5.73 -1.70
CA ARG A 400 17.23 -4.73 -2.32
C ARG A 400 16.70 -3.31 -2.16
N ASP A 401 15.41 -3.08 -2.37
CA ASP A 401 14.78 -1.75 -2.26
C ASP A 401 14.65 -1.26 -0.81
N HIS A 402 15.03 -2.09 0.16
CA HIS A 402 15.10 -1.79 1.59
C HIS A 402 16.50 -2.02 2.18
N CYS A 403 17.55 -1.85 1.38
CA CYS A 403 18.96 -1.92 1.81
C CYS A 403 19.68 -0.64 1.38
N VAL A 404 19.98 0.25 2.34
CA VAL A 404 20.65 1.53 2.04
C VAL A 404 21.99 1.31 1.34
N GLN A 405 22.74 0.29 1.74
CA GLN A 405 24.02 -0.03 1.12
C GLN A 405 23.87 -0.44 -0.34
N TYR A 406 22.86 -1.26 -0.67
CA TYR A 406 22.60 -1.66 -2.06
C TYR A 406 22.25 -0.45 -2.92
N MET A 407 21.35 0.41 -2.44
CA MET A 407 20.88 1.58 -3.18
C MET A 407 21.99 2.61 -3.41
N VAL A 408 22.81 2.88 -2.40
CA VAL A 408 23.98 3.76 -2.50
C VAL A 408 25.04 3.16 -3.44
N ALA A 409 25.33 1.86 -3.30
CA ALA A 409 26.30 1.17 -4.17
C ALA A 409 25.86 1.17 -5.64
N THR A 410 24.57 0.94 -5.91
CA THR A 410 24.01 0.99 -7.27
C THR A 410 24.15 2.40 -7.86
N MET A 411 23.79 3.44 -7.09
CA MET A 411 23.96 4.83 -7.54
C MET A 411 25.42 5.16 -7.84
N LEU A 412 26.36 4.72 -6.99
CA LEU A 412 27.79 4.95 -7.22
C LEU A 412 28.31 4.20 -8.44
N ALA A 413 27.90 2.94 -8.64
CA ALA A 413 28.37 2.11 -9.75
C ALA A 413 27.82 2.55 -11.11
N PHE A 414 26.56 2.97 -11.18
CA PHE A 414 25.85 3.19 -12.45
C PHE A 414 25.35 4.62 -12.65
N ASN A 415 25.50 5.51 -11.68
CA ASN A 415 24.94 6.86 -11.66
C ASN A 415 23.43 6.91 -11.93
N ARG A 416 22.72 5.85 -11.57
CA ARG A 416 21.27 5.70 -11.67
C ARG A 416 20.75 4.80 -10.56
N LEU A 417 19.48 4.95 -10.22
CA LEU A 417 18.72 3.99 -9.44
C LEU A 417 17.26 4.03 -9.92
N THR A 418 16.83 2.97 -10.56
CA THR A 418 15.49 2.77 -11.11
C THR A 418 14.84 1.52 -10.51
N ALA A 419 13.53 1.36 -10.70
CA ALA A 419 12.84 0.16 -10.24
C ALA A 419 13.39 -1.13 -10.87
N ASN A 420 13.89 -1.07 -12.10
CA ASN A 420 14.51 -2.22 -12.78
C ASN A 420 15.80 -2.66 -12.10
N ASP A 421 16.54 -1.77 -11.45
CA ASP A 421 17.81 -2.11 -10.79
C ASP A 421 17.62 -3.03 -9.58
N TYR A 422 16.39 -3.20 -9.08
CA TYR A 422 16.06 -4.16 -8.02
C TYR A 422 15.66 -5.55 -8.53
N ALA A 423 15.27 -5.69 -9.81
CA ALA A 423 14.81 -6.95 -10.37
C ALA A 423 15.85 -8.06 -10.24
N ASP A 424 15.38 -9.29 -10.00
CA ASP A 424 16.25 -10.46 -9.98
C ASP A 424 16.87 -10.64 -11.38
N GLY A 425 18.19 -10.76 -11.43
CA GLY A 425 18.92 -10.85 -12.70
C GLY A 425 19.22 -9.50 -13.38
N SER A 426 18.83 -8.36 -12.81
CA SER A 426 19.22 -7.05 -13.34
C SER A 426 20.74 -6.86 -13.32
N GLU A 427 21.25 -5.93 -14.15
CA GLU A 427 22.68 -5.58 -14.16
C GLU A 427 23.17 -5.17 -12.77
N ALA A 428 22.37 -4.40 -12.01
CA ALA A 428 22.74 -3.98 -10.67
C ALA A 428 22.72 -5.15 -9.66
N ALA A 429 21.67 -6.01 -9.71
CA ALA A 429 21.52 -7.13 -8.78
C ALA A 429 22.60 -8.22 -8.97
N THR A 430 23.17 -8.34 -10.17
CA THR A 430 24.20 -9.33 -10.52
C THR A 430 25.61 -8.72 -10.56
N SER A 431 25.77 -7.42 -10.31
CA SER A 431 27.05 -6.71 -10.39
C SER A 431 28.00 -7.07 -9.24
N PRO A 432 29.19 -7.64 -9.51
CA PRO A 432 30.20 -7.83 -8.48
C PRO A 432 30.66 -6.51 -7.83
N LEU A 433 30.67 -5.41 -8.59
CA LEU A 433 31.03 -4.08 -8.08
C LEU A 433 30.02 -3.57 -7.06
N VAL A 434 28.72 -3.73 -7.34
CA VAL A 434 27.65 -3.31 -6.39
C VAL A 434 27.74 -4.13 -5.11
N GLU A 435 27.93 -5.45 -5.22
CA GLU A 435 28.02 -6.32 -4.04
C GLU A 435 29.28 -6.04 -3.20
N ASP A 436 30.40 -5.72 -3.84
CA ASP A 436 31.64 -5.34 -3.17
C ASP A 436 31.50 -3.97 -2.48
N LEU A 437 30.99 -2.95 -3.17
CA LEU A 437 30.73 -1.63 -2.59
C LEU A 437 29.75 -1.71 -1.41
N ARG A 438 28.66 -2.49 -1.54
CA ARG A 438 27.67 -2.69 -0.48
C ARG A 438 28.32 -3.11 0.84
N LYS A 439 29.30 -3.99 0.79
CA LYS A 439 30.05 -4.48 1.96
C LYS A 439 31.01 -3.44 2.55
N ARG A 440 31.39 -2.42 1.77
CA ARG A 440 32.29 -1.33 2.19
C ARG A 440 31.53 -0.12 2.77
N ILE A 441 30.18 -0.12 2.73
CA ILE A 441 29.36 0.95 3.29
C ILE A 441 28.96 0.58 4.70
N ARG A 442 29.39 1.34 5.70
CA ARG A 442 28.95 1.19 7.08
C ARG A 442 28.10 2.38 7.51
N CYS A 443 27.03 2.11 8.24
CA CYS A 443 26.21 3.16 8.84
C CYS A 443 26.70 3.50 10.25
N VAL A 444 26.62 4.77 10.60
CA VAL A 444 26.95 5.30 11.94
C VAL A 444 25.84 6.25 12.35
N GLU A 445 25.32 6.08 13.56
CA GLU A 445 24.31 7.00 14.08
C GLU A 445 24.90 8.37 14.36
N ASP A 446 24.15 9.42 14.01
CA ASP A 446 24.32 10.78 14.44
C ASP A 446 23.15 11.17 15.34
N GLU A 447 23.43 11.51 16.58
CA GLU A 447 22.41 11.86 17.57
C GLU A 447 21.61 13.11 17.18
N GLN A 448 22.23 14.07 16.48
CA GLN A 448 21.50 15.26 16.02
C GLN A 448 20.56 14.92 14.88
N PHE A 449 20.99 14.06 13.93
CA PHE A 449 20.14 13.56 12.87
C PHE A 449 18.94 12.76 13.40
N THR A 450 19.15 11.96 14.46
CA THR A 450 18.09 11.26 15.16
C THR A 450 17.12 12.23 15.84
N LYS A 451 17.59 13.29 16.50
CA LYS A 451 16.75 14.34 17.06
C LYS A 451 15.92 15.05 15.99
N ASP A 452 16.53 15.44 14.88
CA ASP A 452 15.87 16.13 13.77
C ASP A 452 14.82 15.24 13.07
N TYR A 453 15.06 13.94 13.00
CA TYR A 453 14.09 12.97 12.53
C TYR A 453 12.84 12.89 13.42
N HIS A 454 13.02 12.93 14.74
CA HIS A 454 11.91 12.87 15.69
C HIS A 454 11.22 14.21 15.94
N ASP A 455 11.87 15.34 15.62
CA ASP A 455 11.31 16.68 15.77
C ASP A 455 10.12 16.90 14.82
N PRO A 456 8.88 17.10 15.31
CA PRO A 456 7.71 17.34 14.47
C PRO A 456 7.84 18.57 13.55
N SER A 457 8.65 19.55 13.95
CA SER A 457 8.89 20.75 13.15
C SER A 457 9.84 20.53 11.99
N LYS A 458 10.69 19.49 12.04
CA LYS A 458 11.68 19.13 11.03
C LYS A 458 11.27 17.89 10.24
N ARG A 459 11.20 16.73 10.91
CA ARG A 459 10.94 15.41 10.28
C ARG A 459 11.86 15.14 9.09
N THR A 460 13.10 15.60 9.17
CA THR A 460 14.11 15.36 8.13
C THR A 460 14.66 13.94 8.23
N ILE A 461 15.28 13.47 7.16
CA ILE A 461 15.94 12.15 7.06
C ILE A 461 17.40 12.32 6.64
N PRO A 462 18.23 12.96 7.47
CA PRO A 462 19.57 13.32 7.07
C PRO A 462 20.44 12.08 6.82
N ASN A 463 21.24 12.13 5.76
CA ASN A 463 22.33 11.21 5.51
C ASN A 463 23.56 12.02 5.08
N ALA A 464 24.74 11.60 5.53
CA ALA A 464 26.01 12.23 5.20
C ALA A 464 27.02 11.16 4.79
N LEU A 465 27.52 11.25 3.56
CA LEU A 465 28.46 10.27 3.02
C LEU A 465 29.88 10.83 3.01
N THR A 466 30.79 10.16 3.72
CA THR A 466 32.25 10.34 3.61
C THR A 466 32.84 9.19 2.83
N VAL A 467 33.60 9.48 1.79
CA VAL A 467 34.24 8.48 0.92
C VAL A 467 35.76 8.53 1.07
N ILE A 468 36.37 7.37 1.30
CA ILE A 468 37.82 7.16 1.37
C ILE A 468 38.23 6.38 0.12
N LEU A 469 39.19 6.88 -0.63
CA LEU A 469 39.69 6.24 -1.84
C LEU A 469 40.85 5.27 -1.53
N ASN A 470 41.17 4.40 -2.49
CA ASN A 470 42.25 3.41 -2.38
C ASN A 470 43.63 4.04 -2.19
N ASP A 471 43.86 5.25 -2.70
CA ASP A 471 45.10 6.03 -2.53
C ASP A 471 45.16 6.80 -1.20
N GLY A 472 44.16 6.65 -0.33
CA GLY A 472 44.07 7.32 0.96
C GLY A 472 43.43 8.70 0.91
N THR A 473 43.04 9.21 -0.25
CA THR A 473 42.28 10.48 -0.37
C THR A 473 40.95 10.36 0.33
N VAL A 474 40.63 11.32 1.18
CA VAL A 474 39.30 11.44 1.83
C VAL A 474 38.55 12.57 1.14
N LEU A 475 37.40 12.24 0.55
CA LEU A 475 36.52 13.26 -0.04
C LEU A 475 35.82 14.04 1.05
N GLU A 476 35.59 15.34 0.79
CA GLU A 476 34.73 16.15 1.64
C GLU A 476 33.33 15.52 1.80
N GLU A 477 32.87 15.42 3.04
CA GLU A 477 31.58 14.85 3.37
C GLU A 477 30.43 15.55 2.62
N VAL A 478 29.53 14.75 2.08
CA VAL A 478 28.32 15.24 1.40
C VAL A 478 27.12 14.99 2.27
N VAL A 479 26.55 16.05 2.83
CA VAL A 479 25.36 16.03 3.66
C VAL A 479 24.13 16.37 2.84
N VAL A 480 23.05 15.60 2.99
CA VAL A 480 21.71 15.92 2.49
C VAL A 480 20.72 15.72 3.61
N GLU A 481 20.10 16.80 4.07
CA GLU A 481 19.22 16.78 5.25
C GLU A 481 17.78 16.35 4.89
N ALA A 482 17.26 16.84 3.78
CA ALA A 482 15.90 16.56 3.34
C ALA A 482 15.89 16.17 1.86
N PRO A 483 15.14 15.12 1.47
CA PRO A 483 15.07 14.71 0.07
C PRO A 483 14.22 15.67 -0.74
N LEU A 484 14.39 15.64 -2.07
CA LEU A 484 13.45 16.25 -2.98
C LEU A 484 12.05 15.63 -2.76
N GLY A 485 11.04 16.47 -2.52
CA GLY A 485 9.70 16.00 -2.13
C GLY A 485 9.37 16.12 -0.65
N HIS A 486 10.37 16.42 0.19
CA HIS A 486 10.12 16.85 1.55
C HIS A 486 9.43 18.22 1.57
N ARG A 487 8.58 18.50 2.60
CA ARG A 487 7.86 19.78 2.72
C ARG A 487 8.78 21.02 2.64
N LEU A 488 10.00 20.91 3.17
CA LEU A 488 11.00 22.00 3.11
C LEU A 488 11.54 22.25 1.69
N ARG A 489 11.32 21.32 0.74
CA ARG A 489 11.73 21.42 -0.68
C ARG A 489 10.53 21.27 -1.63
N ARG A 490 9.31 21.59 -1.16
CA ARG A 490 8.08 21.35 -1.90
C ARG A 490 8.03 22.12 -3.23
N GLU A 491 8.46 23.37 -3.25
CA GLU A 491 8.44 24.19 -4.48
C GLU A 491 9.42 23.66 -5.53
N GLU A 492 10.58 23.20 -5.09
CA GLU A 492 11.57 22.53 -5.96
C GLU A 492 11.03 21.19 -6.51
N ALA A 493 10.23 20.48 -5.72
CA ALA A 493 9.68 19.17 -6.06
C ALA A 493 8.51 19.22 -7.03
N LYS A 494 7.66 20.25 -7.02
CA LYS A 494 6.42 20.33 -7.82
C LYS A 494 6.64 20.04 -9.31
N PRO A 495 7.56 20.70 -10.02
CA PRO A 495 7.80 20.41 -11.43
C PRO A 495 8.32 18.99 -11.67
N GLU A 496 9.12 18.45 -10.75
CA GLU A 496 9.68 17.11 -10.86
C GLU A 496 8.65 16.01 -10.61
N ILE A 497 7.66 16.25 -9.72
CA ILE A 497 6.51 15.35 -9.53
C ILE A 497 5.72 15.23 -10.82
N LEU A 498 5.42 16.36 -11.48
CA LEU A 498 4.71 16.37 -12.76
C LEU A 498 5.53 15.74 -13.89
N ALA A 499 6.84 15.97 -13.90
CA ALA A 499 7.76 15.31 -14.84
C ALA A 499 7.81 13.79 -14.61
N LYS A 500 7.81 13.32 -13.36
CA LYS A 500 7.71 11.90 -13.00
C LYS A 500 6.39 11.32 -13.50
N TYR A 501 5.26 11.97 -13.22
CA TYR A 501 3.96 11.54 -13.72
C TYR A 501 3.96 11.40 -15.25
N LYS A 502 4.44 12.42 -15.98
CA LYS A 502 4.55 12.38 -17.44
C LYS A 502 5.40 11.21 -17.94
N ARG A 503 6.55 10.93 -17.31
CA ARG A 503 7.40 9.78 -17.67
C ARG A 503 6.67 8.44 -17.50
N HIS A 504 5.88 8.30 -16.45
CA HIS A 504 5.12 7.06 -16.20
C HIS A 504 3.97 6.84 -17.20
N LEU A 505 3.41 7.90 -17.78
CA LEU A 505 2.41 7.81 -18.85
C LEU A 505 3.01 7.30 -20.18
N GLN A 506 4.27 7.61 -20.47
CA GLN A 506 4.91 7.40 -21.77
C GLN A 506 4.95 5.93 -22.22
N ALA A 507 4.91 4.98 -21.30
CA ALA A 507 4.92 3.57 -21.64
C ALA A 507 3.54 3.02 -22.07
N HIS A 508 2.46 3.77 -21.81
CA HIS A 508 1.09 3.29 -21.92
C HIS A 508 0.28 4.03 -22.97
N PHE A 509 0.62 5.28 -23.25
CA PHE A 509 -0.22 6.19 -24.05
C PHE A 509 0.58 6.89 -25.13
N ASP A 510 -0.10 7.25 -26.20
CA ASP A 510 0.43 8.12 -27.24
C ASP A 510 0.57 9.56 -26.75
N GLN A 511 1.31 10.39 -27.52
CA GLN A 511 1.61 11.76 -27.12
C GLN A 511 0.37 12.62 -26.92
N ALA A 512 -0.67 12.42 -27.73
CA ALA A 512 -1.91 13.20 -27.64
C ALA A 512 -2.64 12.93 -26.31
N ARG A 513 -2.71 11.66 -25.89
CA ARG A 513 -3.30 11.27 -24.61
C ARG A 513 -2.44 11.73 -23.43
N ILE A 514 -1.11 11.65 -23.54
CA ILE A 514 -0.19 12.17 -22.52
C ILE A 514 -0.40 13.67 -22.32
N ASP A 515 -0.44 14.43 -23.41
CA ASP A 515 -0.64 15.88 -23.34
C ASP A 515 -2.01 16.24 -22.77
N GLN A 516 -3.07 15.50 -23.10
CA GLN A 516 -4.39 15.65 -22.50
C GLN A 516 -4.36 15.44 -20.98
N LEU A 517 -3.77 14.35 -20.52
CA LEU A 517 -3.69 14.00 -19.10
C LEU A 517 -2.82 14.98 -18.31
N VAL A 518 -1.68 15.40 -18.87
CA VAL A 518 -0.78 16.38 -18.25
C VAL A 518 -1.42 17.75 -18.17
N ASN A 519 -2.09 18.21 -19.25
CA ASN A 519 -2.77 19.51 -19.25
C ASN A 519 -3.92 19.53 -18.23
N LEU A 520 -4.73 18.46 -18.19
CA LEU A 520 -5.80 18.33 -17.20
C LEU A 520 -5.24 18.28 -15.77
N GLY A 521 -4.15 17.54 -15.56
CA GLY A 521 -3.48 17.47 -14.26
C GLY A 521 -2.89 18.81 -13.78
N ASN A 522 -2.48 19.69 -14.69
CA ASN A 522 -1.97 21.02 -14.38
C ASN A 522 -3.08 22.05 -14.07
N ASP A 523 -4.29 21.85 -14.59
CA ASP A 523 -5.45 22.71 -14.30
C ASP A 523 -6.30 22.09 -13.18
N ARG A 524 -6.03 22.50 -11.94
CA ARG A 524 -6.75 22.01 -10.76
C ARG A 524 -8.26 22.15 -10.89
N LYS A 525 -8.75 23.31 -11.35
CA LYS A 525 -10.20 23.57 -11.44
C LYS A 525 -10.85 22.67 -12.48
N GLN A 526 -10.22 22.49 -13.62
CA GLN A 526 -10.71 21.60 -14.66
C GLN A 526 -10.70 20.15 -14.18
N LEU A 527 -9.62 19.71 -13.54
CA LEU A 527 -9.49 18.36 -13.00
C LEU A 527 -10.56 18.06 -11.95
N GLU A 528 -10.73 18.95 -10.97
CA GLU A 528 -11.71 18.78 -9.88
C GLU A 528 -13.15 18.66 -10.41
N ASN A 529 -13.48 19.33 -11.50
CA ASN A 529 -14.81 19.28 -12.10
C ASN A 529 -15.04 18.07 -13.03
N TYR A 530 -14.02 17.27 -13.28
CA TYR A 530 -14.15 16.10 -14.16
C TYR A 530 -14.96 14.99 -13.48
N ASP A 531 -15.82 14.29 -14.25
CA ASP A 531 -16.52 13.10 -13.77
C ASP A 531 -15.52 11.94 -13.63
N VAL A 532 -15.53 11.24 -12.51
CA VAL A 532 -14.49 10.24 -12.20
C VAL A 532 -14.46 9.11 -13.23
N ASP A 533 -15.63 8.60 -13.64
CA ASP A 533 -15.71 7.53 -14.64
C ASP A 533 -15.14 7.94 -16.00
N GLN A 534 -15.40 9.17 -16.42
CA GLN A 534 -14.81 9.72 -17.64
C GLN A 534 -13.30 9.99 -17.50
N TYR A 535 -12.86 10.41 -16.30
CA TYR A 535 -11.44 10.60 -16.02
C TYR A 535 -10.70 9.25 -16.04
N VAL A 536 -11.25 8.21 -15.41
CA VAL A 536 -10.67 6.87 -15.40
C VAL A 536 -10.61 6.29 -16.82
N ASP A 537 -11.60 6.59 -17.67
CA ASP A 537 -11.60 6.15 -19.08
C ASP A 537 -10.41 6.70 -19.89
N LEU A 538 -9.83 7.83 -19.46
CA LEU A 538 -8.61 8.36 -20.08
C LEU A 538 -7.38 7.44 -19.83
N TYR A 539 -7.44 6.58 -18.83
CA TYR A 539 -6.36 5.65 -18.48
C TYR A 539 -6.61 4.21 -18.95
N VAL A 540 -7.79 3.90 -19.47
CA VAL A 540 -8.12 2.55 -19.92
C VAL A 540 -7.40 2.25 -21.23
N THR A 541 -6.90 1.04 -21.34
CA THR A 541 -6.27 0.48 -22.56
C THR A 541 -6.89 -0.86 -22.89
N ASP A 542 -6.96 -1.21 -24.19
CA ASP A 542 -7.48 -2.50 -24.64
C ASP A 542 -6.55 -3.67 -24.30
N LYS A 543 -5.28 -3.37 -24.05
CA LYS A 543 -4.25 -4.36 -23.72
C LYS A 543 -3.32 -3.80 -22.66
N MET A 544 -2.93 -4.64 -21.71
CA MET A 544 -1.80 -4.32 -20.83
C MET A 544 -0.53 -4.22 -21.66
N VAL A 545 0.35 -3.27 -21.27
CA VAL A 545 1.71 -3.28 -21.80
C VAL A 545 2.34 -4.62 -21.41
N PRO A 546 2.95 -5.36 -22.35
CA PRO A 546 3.66 -6.58 -22.01
C PRO A 546 4.70 -6.27 -20.93
N SER A 547 4.68 -7.04 -19.86
CA SER A 547 5.74 -6.97 -18.85
C SER A 547 7.06 -7.37 -19.48
N ALA A 548 8.07 -6.56 -19.35
CA ALA A 548 9.43 -6.81 -19.84
C ALA A 548 10.04 -8.07 -19.20
#